data_f04689aa4589b17b64ca53f89fdccff4
#
_entry.id   f04689aa4589b17b64ca53f89fdccff4
#
_cell.length_a   1.000
_cell.length_b   1.000
_cell.length_c   1.000
_cell.angle_alpha   90.00
_cell.angle_beta   90.00
_cell.angle_gamma   90.00
#
_symmetry.space_group_name_H-M   'P 1'
#
loop_
_entity.id
_entity.type
_entity.pdbx_description
1 polymer ?
#
loop_
_entity_poly.entity_id
_entity_poly.type
_entity_poly.pdbx_seq_one_letter_code
_entity_poly.pdbx_strand_id
1 'polypeptide(L)'
;WLSEQIASLAAGAAINRYPDADPRSLKDIIRTVIDLPRDLDILLGNGSDEIIQLLALATAKQNAVLLSVEPSFVMYKMVAAFTGMQYVGVPLANDFTLDVPALLAAIEQQQPALMFLSYPNNPSGNLFDAQAMARIIEAAPGLVVVDEAYYNFAGSSFLPMIKRHPNLLVMRTFSKLGMAGLRLGFLAGSKTWLGQLEKLRLPYNISVLTQLVAKQLLRSHDVLQSQAEQIKRDRVMVYERLEAIDGVQPYPSAANFILFRVRYAGKIFQGLKERGVLIKDLSRAHPLLSDCLRVTIGTPQENECFVQALQESVRQCV
;
A
#
# COMPACT_ATOMS: atom_id res chain seq x y z
N TRP A 1 18.52 -17.35 8.68
CA TRP A 1 18.15 -17.78 7.33
C TRP A 1 18.26 -16.63 6.30
N LEU A 2 17.53 -15.51 6.41
CA LEU A 2 17.54 -14.41 5.43
C LEU A 2 18.94 -13.81 5.26
N SER A 3 19.64 -13.51 6.35
CA SER A 3 20.98 -12.93 6.33
C SER A 3 22.01 -13.84 5.64
N GLU A 4 21.93 -15.14 5.87
CA GLU A 4 22.81 -16.14 5.26
C GLU A 4 22.57 -16.23 3.74
N GLN A 5 21.30 -16.26 3.32
CA GLN A 5 20.94 -16.26 1.90
C GLN A 5 21.45 -15.00 1.20
N ILE A 6 21.27 -13.82 1.81
CA ILE A 6 21.76 -12.55 1.24
C ILE A 6 23.28 -12.53 1.15
N ALA A 7 24.00 -12.99 2.18
CA ALA A 7 25.46 -13.02 2.17
C ALA A 7 26.01 -13.91 1.04
N SER A 8 25.44 -15.10 0.86
CA SER A 8 25.82 -16.02 -0.22
C SER A 8 25.58 -15.43 -1.61
N LEU A 9 24.43 -14.77 -1.82
CA LEU A 9 24.09 -14.13 -3.09
C LEU A 9 24.98 -12.91 -3.38
N ALA A 10 25.28 -12.12 -2.35
CA ALA A 10 26.11 -10.91 -2.50
C ALA A 10 27.56 -11.26 -2.90
N ALA A 11 28.10 -12.37 -2.41
CA ALA A 11 29.46 -12.81 -2.75
C ALA A 11 29.65 -13.11 -4.24
N GLY A 12 28.58 -13.53 -4.95
CA GLY A 12 28.59 -13.80 -6.38
C GLY A 12 28.06 -12.64 -7.26
N ALA A 13 27.66 -11.54 -6.65
CA ALA A 13 27.04 -10.42 -7.39
C ALA A 13 28.04 -9.59 -8.17
N ALA A 14 27.83 -9.42 -9.48
CA ALA A 14 28.64 -8.56 -10.34
C ALA A 14 28.27 -7.08 -10.15
N ILE A 15 28.55 -6.52 -8.96
CA ILE A 15 28.20 -5.13 -8.62
C ILE A 15 28.94 -4.06 -9.43
N ASN A 16 29.98 -4.46 -10.15
CA ASN A 16 30.73 -3.62 -11.10
C ASN A 16 30.08 -3.55 -12.50
N ARG A 17 28.89 -4.14 -12.68
CA ARG A 17 28.13 -4.13 -13.93
C ARG A 17 26.74 -3.52 -13.68
N TYR A 18 26.20 -2.90 -14.74
CA TYR A 18 24.82 -2.48 -14.72
C TYR A 18 23.89 -3.69 -14.57
N PRO A 19 22.77 -3.54 -13.86
CA PRO A 19 21.75 -4.61 -13.75
C PRO A 19 21.10 -4.88 -15.12
N ASP A 20 20.34 -5.99 -15.19
CA ASP A 20 19.46 -6.24 -16.32
C ASP A 20 18.38 -5.15 -16.38
N ALA A 21 18.30 -4.45 -17.50
CA ALA A 21 17.32 -3.37 -17.71
C ALA A 21 15.89 -3.89 -17.85
N ASP A 22 15.72 -5.13 -18.35
CA ASP A 22 14.43 -5.85 -18.41
C ASP A 22 14.56 -7.21 -17.73
N PRO A 23 14.50 -7.27 -16.39
CA PRO A 23 14.79 -8.48 -15.63
C PRO A 23 13.66 -9.53 -15.78
N ARG A 24 13.53 -10.10 -16.98
CA ARG A 24 12.49 -11.06 -17.37
C ARG A 24 12.38 -12.22 -16.41
N SER A 25 13.51 -12.79 -15.99
CA SER A 25 13.51 -13.90 -15.02
C SER A 25 12.89 -13.53 -13.67
N LEU A 26 13.01 -12.28 -13.22
CA LEU A 26 12.33 -11.78 -12.02
C LEU A 26 10.83 -11.55 -12.29
N LYS A 27 10.49 -10.95 -13.42
CA LYS A 27 9.09 -10.76 -13.85
C LYS A 27 8.36 -12.11 -13.96
N ASP A 28 9.02 -13.17 -14.49
CA ASP A 28 8.44 -14.51 -14.61
C ASP A 28 8.18 -15.15 -13.25
N ILE A 29 9.09 -15.00 -12.29
CA ILE A 29 8.87 -15.49 -10.92
C ILE A 29 7.70 -14.73 -10.27
N ILE A 30 7.66 -13.41 -10.38
CA ILE A 30 6.55 -12.60 -9.85
C ILE A 30 5.24 -13.05 -10.50
N ARG A 31 5.20 -13.20 -11.81
CA ARG A 31 4.03 -13.67 -12.56
C ARG A 31 3.50 -15.00 -12.02
N THR A 32 4.40 -15.95 -11.76
CA THR A 32 4.05 -17.26 -11.20
C THR A 32 3.48 -17.12 -9.79
N VAL A 33 4.13 -16.32 -8.93
CA VAL A 33 3.72 -16.13 -7.52
C VAL A 33 2.33 -15.50 -7.41
N ILE A 34 1.97 -14.60 -8.33
CA ILE A 34 0.68 -13.89 -8.29
C ILE A 34 -0.36 -14.49 -9.25
N ASP A 35 -0.05 -15.58 -9.92
CA ASP A 35 -0.88 -16.23 -10.95
C ASP A 35 -1.37 -15.25 -12.02
N LEU A 36 -0.47 -14.40 -12.56
CA LEU A 36 -0.83 -13.40 -13.56
C LEU A 36 -0.92 -14.04 -14.95
N PRO A 37 -2.06 -13.91 -15.64
CA PRO A 37 -2.24 -14.42 -17.01
C PRO A 37 -1.21 -13.85 -18.00
N ARG A 38 -0.85 -14.66 -19.03
CA ARG A 38 0.19 -14.28 -20.03
C ARG A 38 -0.19 -13.14 -20.96
N ASP A 39 -1.46 -12.84 -21.10
CA ASP A 39 -1.99 -11.71 -21.87
C ASP A 39 -1.83 -10.36 -21.14
N LEU A 40 -1.58 -10.37 -19.84
CA LEU A 40 -1.21 -9.21 -19.04
C LEU A 40 0.31 -9.09 -18.90
N ASP A 41 0.80 -7.94 -18.46
CA ASP A 41 2.22 -7.69 -18.26
C ASP A 41 2.53 -7.12 -16.86
N ILE A 42 3.84 -7.02 -16.55
CA ILE A 42 4.39 -6.50 -15.30
C ILE A 42 5.44 -5.43 -15.63
N LEU A 43 5.30 -4.27 -14.98
CA LEU A 43 6.33 -3.24 -14.92
C LEU A 43 6.91 -3.20 -13.50
N LEU A 44 8.24 -3.21 -13.36
CA LEU A 44 8.91 -3.15 -12.08
C LEU A 44 9.31 -1.72 -11.72
N GLY A 45 9.15 -1.37 -10.44
CA GLY A 45 9.57 -0.09 -9.89
C GLY A 45 10.44 -0.23 -8.65
N ASN A 46 11.26 0.77 -8.37
CA ASN A 46 12.06 0.90 -7.15
C ASN A 46 11.14 1.26 -5.96
N GLY A 47 10.32 0.29 -5.55
CA GLY A 47 9.15 0.45 -4.71
C GLY A 47 7.93 0.97 -5.47
N SER A 48 6.77 0.94 -4.80
CA SER A 48 5.54 1.52 -5.35
C SER A 48 5.62 3.04 -5.54
N ASP A 49 6.46 3.73 -4.78
CA ASP A 49 6.61 5.19 -4.86
C ASP A 49 7.11 5.64 -6.25
N GLU A 50 8.09 4.92 -6.82
CA GLU A 50 8.55 5.18 -8.20
C GLU A 50 7.43 4.92 -9.22
N ILE A 51 6.64 3.88 -9.03
CA ILE A 51 5.51 3.56 -9.91
C ILE A 51 4.45 4.66 -9.85
N ILE A 52 4.11 5.16 -8.65
CA ILE A 52 3.17 6.28 -8.47
C ILE A 52 3.67 7.51 -9.21
N GLN A 53 4.96 7.84 -9.06
CA GLN A 53 5.58 8.98 -9.76
C GLN A 53 5.57 8.78 -11.28
N LEU A 54 5.92 7.59 -11.78
CA LEU A 54 5.92 7.25 -13.19
C LEU A 54 4.52 7.40 -13.82
N LEU A 55 3.49 6.91 -13.14
CA LEU A 55 2.09 7.03 -13.57
C LEU A 55 1.64 8.48 -13.65
N ALA A 56 1.98 9.29 -12.65
CA ALA A 56 1.66 10.71 -12.66
C ALA A 56 2.39 11.45 -13.78
N LEU A 57 3.69 11.18 -14.00
CA LEU A 57 4.44 11.74 -15.13
C LEU A 57 3.85 11.35 -16.48
N ALA A 58 3.42 10.09 -16.63
CA ALA A 58 2.83 9.58 -17.86
C ALA A 58 1.49 10.22 -18.23
N THR A 59 0.74 10.66 -17.20
CA THR A 59 -0.61 11.24 -17.37
C THR A 59 -0.63 12.75 -17.19
N ALA A 60 0.50 13.35 -16.78
CA ALA A 60 0.62 14.79 -16.62
C ALA A 60 0.47 15.51 -17.96
N LYS A 61 -0.46 16.44 -18.01
CA LYS A 61 -0.67 17.42 -19.09
C LYS A 61 -1.29 18.67 -18.48
N GLN A 62 -1.38 19.75 -19.24
CA GLN A 62 -2.03 20.95 -18.76
C GLN A 62 -3.44 20.64 -18.24
N ASN A 63 -3.73 21.07 -17.01
CA ASN A 63 -4.99 20.86 -16.31
C ASN A 63 -5.35 19.38 -16.05
N ALA A 64 -4.39 18.47 -16.09
CA ALA A 64 -4.65 17.07 -15.73
C ALA A 64 -4.99 16.93 -14.26
N VAL A 65 -6.02 16.13 -13.97
CA VAL A 65 -6.49 15.86 -12.61
C VAL A 65 -6.02 14.47 -12.17
N LEU A 66 -5.45 14.41 -10.96
CA LEU A 66 -5.26 13.20 -10.19
C LEU A 66 -6.31 13.17 -9.08
N LEU A 67 -7.18 12.15 -9.10
CA LEU A 67 -8.25 11.98 -8.11
C LEU A 67 -7.94 10.81 -7.17
N SER A 68 -8.23 10.99 -5.90
CA SER A 68 -8.20 9.92 -4.89
C SER A 68 -9.22 10.17 -3.79
N VAL A 69 -9.40 9.22 -2.89
CA VAL A 69 -10.19 9.42 -1.67
C VAL A 69 -9.32 10.05 -0.57
N GLU A 70 -9.94 10.74 0.40
CA GLU A 70 -9.27 11.27 1.58
C GLU A 70 -10.02 10.86 2.87
N PRO A 71 -9.30 10.42 3.92
CA PRO A 71 -7.87 10.23 4.00
C PRO A 71 -7.38 8.98 3.27
N SER A 72 -6.26 9.09 2.56
CA SER A 72 -5.59 7.97 1.90
C SER A 72 -4.06 8.16 1.92
N PHE A 73 -3.33 7.40 1.11
CA PHE A 73 -1.87 7.45 1.09
C PHE A 73 -1.38 8.82 0.59
N VAL A 74 -0.62 9.50 1.43
CA VAL A 74 -0.19 10.89 1.21
C VAL A 74 0.59 11.11 -0.10
N MET A 75 1.27 10.08 -0.61
CA MET A 75 2.08 10.19 -1.82
C MET A 75 1.26 10.53 -3.06
N TYR A 76 -0.03 10.21 -3.13
CA TYR A 76 -0.86 10.57 -4.27
C TYR A 76 -0.97 12.09 -4.42
N LYS A 77 -1.26 12.78 -3.31
CA LYS A 77 -1.32 14.25 -3.26
C LYS A 77 0.05 14.89 -3.51
N MET A 78 1.10 14.34 -2.91
CA MET A 78 2.46 14.85 -3.08
C MET A 78 2.91 14.73 -4.53
N VAL A 79 2.69 13.58 -5.16
CA VAL A 79 3.14 13.36 -6.54
C VAL A 79 2.36 14.22 -7.54
N ALA A 80 1.07 14.47 -7.29
CA ALA A 80 0.29 15.41 -8.10
C ALA A 80 0.93 16.81 -8.07
N ALA A 81 1.32 17.29 -6.86
CA ALA A 81 2.02 18.56 -6.72
C ALA A 81 3.37 18.59 -7.46
N PHE A 82 4.17 17.51 -7.37
CA PHE A 82 5.48 17.43 -8.03
C PHE A 82 5.39 17.41 -9.55
N THR A 83 4.31 16.86 -10.10
CA THR A 83 4.10 16.72 -11.55
C THR A 83 3.24 17.84 -12.14
N GLY A 84 2.80 18.81 -11.33
CA GLY A 84 1.94 19.91 -11.77
C GLY A 84 0.50 19.50 -12.11
N MET A 85 0.07 18.32 -11.67
CA MET A 85 -1.33 17.88 -11.78
C MET A 85 -2.18 18.53 -10.69
N GLN A 86 -3.44 18.80 -11.00
CA GLN A 86 -4.43 19.19 -9.99
C GLN A 86 -4.82 17.96 -9.17
N TYR A 87 -4.69 18.04 -7.84
CA TYR A 87 -5.15 16.99 -6.95
C TYR A 87 -6.60 17.24 -6.51
N VAL A 88 -7.44 16.21 -6.62
CA VAL A 88 -8.82 16.21 -6.13
C VAL A 88 -8.99 15.06 -5.15
N GLY A 89 -9.19 15.38 -3.88
CA GLY A 89 -9.47 14.41 -2.81
C GLY A 89 -10.97 14.40 -2.50
N VAL A 90 -11.61 13.23 -2.63
CA VAL A 90 -13.02 13.04 -2.25
C VAL A 90 -13.06 12.45 -0.84
N PRO A 91 -13.72 13.12 0.13
CA PRO A 91 -13.78 12.61 1.49
C PRO A 91 -14.45 11.24 1.58
N LEU A 92 -13.89 10.34 2.40
CA LEU A 92 -14.56 9.13 2.84
C LEU A 92 -15.70 9.49 3.82
N ALA A 93 -16.65 8.59 3.99
CA ALA A 93 -17.65 8.69 5.06
C ALA A 93 -17.00 8.57 6.46
N ASN A 94 -17.74 8.89 7.51
CA ASN A 94 -17.23 8.89 8.89
C ASN A 94 -16.73 7.52 9.38
N ASP A 95 -17.19 6.46 8.78
CA ASP A 95 -16.79 5.07 9.02
C ASP A 95 -15.69 4.58 8.05
N PHE A 96 -15.09 5.51 7.28
CA PHE A 96 -14.10 5.26 6.24
C PHE A 96 -14.59 4.44 5.05
N THR A 97 -15.89 4.31 4.83
CA THR A 97 -16.45 3.75 3.59
C THR A 97 -16.43 4.77 2.45
N LEU A 98 -16.59 4.28 1.20
CA LEU A 98 -16.66 5.15 0.02
C LEU A 98 -17.99 5.91 -0.01
N ASP A 99 -17.93 7.22 -0.20
CA ASP A 99 -19.08 8.01 -0.67
C ASP A 99 -19.17 7.87 -2.19
N VAL A 100 -19.85 6.82 -2.64
CA VAL A 100 -19.96 6.48 -4.07
C VAL A 100 -20.64 7.58 -4.87
N PRO A 101 -21.76 8.20 -4.43
CA PRO A 101 -22.35 9.34 -5.13
C PRO A 101 -21.39 10.50 -5.31
N ALA A 102 -20.68 10.91 -4.25
CA ALA A 102 -19.71 12.00 -4.32
C ALA A 102 -18.53 11.68 -5.25
N LEU A 103 -18.03 10.43 -5.24
CA LEU A 103 -16.96 9.98 -6.13
C LEU A 103 -17.41 10.02 -7.60
N LEU A 104 -18.59 9.50 -7.93
CA LEU A 104 -19.11 9.51 -9.29
C LEU A 104 -19.33 10.94 -9.80
N ALA A 105 -19.86 11.84 -8.97
CA ALA A 105 -20.01 13.25 -9.30
C ALA A 105 -18.65 13.94 -9.54
N ALA A 106 -17.65 13.65 -8.70
CA ALA A 106 -16.30 14.17 -8.88
C ALA A 106 -15.63 13.63 -10.16
N ILE A 107 -15.83 12.37 -10.52
CA ILE A 107 -15.34 11.79 -11.78
C ILE A 107 -15.96 12.50 -12.97
N GLU A 108 -17.28 12.65 -12.98
CA GLU A 108 -18.01 13.33 -14.06
C GLU A 108 -17.55 14.79 -14.22
N GLN A 109 -17.42 15.52 -13.13
CA GLN A 109 -17.06 16.94 -13.14
C GLN A 109 -15.59 17.18 -13.49
N GLN A 110 -14.68 16.36 -12.93
CA GLN A 110 -13.24 16.61 -12.99
C GLN A 110 -12.54 15.85 -14.12
N GLN A 111 -13.18 14.84 -14.71
CA GLN A 111 -12.62 14.01 -15.80
C GLN A 111 -11.16 13.59 -15.53
N PRO A 112 -10.87 12.89 -14.40
CA PRO A 112 -9.52 12.62 -13.97
C PRO A 112 -8.73 11.81 -14.99
N ALA A 113 -7.48 12.22 -15.24
CA ALA A 113 -6.55 11.49 -16.09
C ALA A 113 -5.97 10.28 -15.35
N LEU A 114 -5.90 10.36 -14.01
CA LEU A 114 -5.37 9.32 -13.14
C LEU A 114 -6.16 9.27 -11.83
N MET A 115 -6.48 8.06 -11.37
CA MET A 115 -7.08 7.82 -10.06
C MET A 115 -6.26 6.80 -9.28
N PHE A 116 -6.13 7.00 -7.97
CA PHE A 116 -5.60 6.00 -7.05
C PHE A 116 -6.64 5.61 -6.01
N LEU A 117 -6.81 4.30 -5.83
CA LEU A 117 -7.66 3.71 -4.80
C LEU A 117 -6.84 2.68 -4.01
N SER A 118 -6.48 2.98 -2.77
CA SER A 118 -5.72 2.08 -1.91
C SER A 118 -6.63 0.99 -1.34
N TYR A 119 -6.23 -0.28 -1.50
CA TYR A 119 -7.06 -1.45 -1.18
C TYR A 119 -6.22 -2.61 -0.61
N PRO A 120 -6.17 -2.78 0.70
CA PRO A 120 -6.78 -2.01 1.80
C PRO A 120 -6.35 -0.55 1.84
N ASN A 121 -7.24 0.34 2.32
CA ASN A 121 -6.92 1.74 2.41
C ASN A 121 -5.89 2.03 3.51
N ASN A 122 -5.04 2.98 3.26
CA ASN A 122 -4.09 3.51 4.24
C ASN A 122 -4.44 5.00 4.48
N PRO A 123 -4.87 5.42 5.70
CA PRO A 123 -4.53 4.77 6.97
C PRO A 123 -5.66 3.97 7.64
N SER A 124 -6.85 3.87 7.09
CA SER A 124 -8.01 3.27 7.76
C SER A 124 -7.94 1.74 7.87
N GLY A 125 -7.23 1.07 6.95
CA GLY A 125 -7.01 -0.39 6.96
C GLY A 125 -8.16 -1.21 6.38
N ASN A 126 -9.32 -0.61 6.13
CA ASN A 126 -10.50 -1.31 5.61
C ASN A 126 -10.39 -1.64 4.11
N LEU A 127 -11.16 -2.64 3.70
CA LEU A 127 -11.47 -2.91 2.29
C LEU A 127 -12.72 -2.11 1.92
N PHE A 128 -12.69 -1.48 0.77
CA PHE A 128 -13.87 -0.87 0.18
C PHE A 128 -14.77 -1.95 -0.45
N ASP A 129 -16.06 -1.65 -0.60
CA ASP A 129 -16.98 -2.55 -1.29
C ASP A 129 -16.53 -2.78 -2.75
N ALA A 130 -16.38 -4.04 -3.14
CA ALA A 130 -15.85 -4.41 -4.45
C ALA A 130 -16.77 -4.01 -5.61
N GLN A 131 -18.10 -4.00 -5.41
CA GLN A 131 -19.06 -3.58 -6.43
C GLN A 131 -19.04 -2.06 -6.58
N ALA A 132 -18.93 -1.32 -5.49
CA ALA A 132 -18.72 0.13 -5.50
C ALA A 132 -17.42 0.50 -6.25
N MET A 133 -16.33 -0.19 -5.95
CA MET A 133 -15.05 -0.01 -6.64
C MET A 133 -15.18 -0.27 -8.15
N ALA A 134 -15.84 -1.36 -8.56
CA ALA A 134 -16.05 -1.68 -9.97
C ALA A 134 -16.82 -0.56 -10.71
N ARG A 135 -17.89 -0.04 -10.11
CA ARG A 135 -18.66 1.09 -10.67
C ARG A 135 -17.81 2.35 -10.84
N ILE A 136 -16.94 2.64 -9.87
CA ILE A 136 -16.02 3.78 -9.92
C ILE A 136 -15.00 3.60 -11.04
N ILE A 137 -14.42 2.39 -11.19
CA ILE A 137 -13.47 2.05 -12.25
C ILE A 137 -14.12 2.20 -13.64
N GLU A 138 -15.36 1.74 -13.79
CA GLU A 138 -16.13 1.85 -15.05
C GLU A 138 -16.45 3.31 -15.42
N ALA A 139 -16.75 4.16 -14.44
CA ALA A 139 -17.06 5.56 -14.65
C ALA A 139 -15.84 6.42 -14.97
N ALA A 140 -14.63 5.97 -14.60
CA ALA A 140 -13.42 6.78 -14.75
C ALA A 140 -12.96 6.87 -16.22
N PRO A 141 -12.79 8.09 -16.79
CA PRO A 141 -12.34 8.27 -18.16
C PRO A 141 -10.84 8.00 -18.36
N GLY A 142 -10.04 8.14 -17.30
CA GLY A 142 -8.60 7.92 -17.29
C GLY A 142 -8.20 6.62 -16.63
N LEU A 143 -6.89 6.49 -16.34
CA LEU A 143 -6.34 5.32 -15.65
C LEU A 143 -6.80 5.25 -14.20
N VAL A 144 -7.18 4.05 -13.75
CA VAL A 144 -7.44 3.75 -12.36
C VAL A 144 -6.41 2.74 -11.85
N VAL A 145 -5.74 3.09 -10.78
CA VAL A 145 -4.75 2.26 -10.10
C VAL A 145 -5.31 1.81 -8.77
N VAL A 146 -5.56 0.51 -8.64
CA VAL A 146 -5.84 -0.10 -7.34
C VAL A 146 -4.51 -0.43 -6.68
N ASP A 147 -4.21 0.30 -5.60
CA ASP A 147 -2.98 0.12 -4.83
C ASP A 147 -3.19 -0.97 -3.77
N GLU A 148 -2.70 -2.15 -4.09
CA GLU A 148 -2.74 -3.35 -3.25
C GLU A 148 -1.45 -3.53 -2.44
N ALA A 149 -0.86 -2.46 -1.90
CA ALA A 149 0.37 -2.55 -1.11
C ALA A 149 0.24 -3.49 0.10
N TYR A 150 -0.97 -3.71 0.60
CA TYR A 150 -1.26 -4.58 1.74
C TYR A 150 -2.00 -5.88 1.36
N TYR A 151 -2.03 -6.27 0.09
CA TYR A 151 -2.82 -7.40 -0.41
C TYR A 151 -2.54 -8.72 0.30
N ASN A 152 -1.28 -8.95 0.74
CA ASN A 152 -0.88 -10.17 1.45
C ASN A 152 -1.68 -10.42 2.74
N PHE A 153 -2.29 -9.37 3.30
CA PHE A 153 -3.08 -9.41 4.52
C PHE A 153 -4.58 -9.31 4.27
N ALA A 154 -5.00 -8.97 3.03
CA ALA A 154 -6.36 -8.62 2.67
C ALA A 154 -7.26 -9.81 2.32
N GLY A 155 -6.70 -10.84 1.69
CA GLY A 155 -7.48 -12.00 1.20
C GLY A 155 -8.35 -11.69 -0.04
N SER A 156 -8.24 -10.50 -0.63
CA SER A 156 -9.00 -10.05 -1.79
C SER A 156 -8.11 -9.23 -2.73
N SER A 157 -8.41 -9.24 -4.05
CA SER A 157 -7.61 -8.56 -5.07
C SER A 157 -8.44 -8.16 -6.29
N PHE A 158 -8.04 -7.07 -6.93
CA PHE A 158 -8.56 -6.59 -8.21
C PHE A 158 -7.77 -7.13 -9.43
N LEU A 159 -6.71 -7.92 -9.26
CA LEU A 159 -5.99 -8.54 -10.39
C LEU A 159 -6.91 -9.27 -11.38
N PRO A 160 -7.91 -10.08 -10.96
CA PRO A 160 -8.82 -10.75 -11.89
C PRO A 160 -9.70 -9.79 -12.71
N MET A 161 -9.88 -8.55 -12.21
CA MET A 161 -10.73 -7.54 -12.84
C MET A 161 -10.04 -6.79 -13.99
N ILE A 162 -8.70 -6.86 -14.11
CA ILE A 162 -7.94 -6.14 -15.15
C ILE A 162 -8.45 -6.49 -16.57
N LYS A 163 -8.84 -7.74 -16.81
CA LYS A 163 -9.36 -8.16 -18.12
C LYS A 163 -10.70 -7.52 -18.49
N ARG A 164 -11.49 -7.14 -17.49
CA ARG A 164 -12.83 -6.56 -17.68
C ARG A 164 -12.79 -5.03 -17.79
N HIS A 165 -11.75 -4.41 -17.24
CA HIS A 165 -11.60 -2.96 -17.18
C HIS A 165 -10.28 -2.54 -17.84
N PRO A 166 -10.32 -2.09 -19.11
CA PRO A 166 -9.11 -1.76 -19.89
C PRO A 166 -8.25 -0.64 -19.27
N ASN A 167 -8.88 0.22 -18.45
CA ASN A 167 -8.24 1.34 -17.74
C ASN A 167 -7.74 0.98 -16.33
N LEU A 168 -7.93 -0.27 -15.89
CA LEU A 168 -7.50 -0.73 -14.56
C LEU A 168 -6.05 -1.22 -14.59
N LEU A 169 -5.28 -0.73 -13.63
CA LEU A 169 -3.96 -1.24 -13.28
C LEU A 169 -3.96 -1.63 -11.80
N VAL A 170 -3.22 -2.68 -11.44
CA VAL A 170 -3.05 -3.10 -10.05
C VAL A 170 -1.59 -2.95 -9.66
N MET A 171 -1.35 -2.17 -8.61
CA MET A 171 -0.01 -1.92 -8.08
C MET A 171 0.20 -2.70 -6.78
N ARG A 172 1.37 -3.32 -6.62
CA ARG A 172 1.78 -4.02 -5.40
C ARG A 172 3.22 -3.68 -5.02
N THR A 173 3.55 -3.92 -3.76
CA THR A 173 4.92 -3.77 -3.25
C THR A 173 5.30 -4.97 -2.38
N PHE A 174 6.57 -5.34 -2.41
CA PHE A 174 7.13 -6.33 -1.49
C PHE A 174 7.55 -5.72 -0.15
N SER A 175 7.50 -4.40 -0.02
CA SER A 175 7.89 -3.67 1.20
C SER A 175 7.12 -4.12 2.44
N LYS A 176 5.87 -4.54 2.29
CA LYS A 176 5.02 -4.95 3.42
C LYS A 176 5.13 -6.45 3.74
N LEU A 177 5.86 -7.19 2.90
CA LEU A 177 6.13 -8.63 3.05
C LEU A 177 7.55 -8.90 3.57
N GLY A 178 8.07 -8.07 4.47
CA GLY A 178 9.40 -8.23 5.06
C GLY A 178 10.57 -7.81 4.15
N MET A 179 10.31 -7.23 2.98
CA MET A 179 11.32 -6.87 1.99
C MET A 179 11.41 -5.36 1.73
N ALA A 180 11.11 -4.54 2.73
CA ALA A 180 11.09 -3.07 2.59
C ALA A 180 12.43 -2.51 2.10
N GLY A 181 13.55 -3.05 2.57
CA GLY A 181 14.90 -2.63 2.20
C GLY A 181 15.29 -2.95 0.76
N LEU A 182 14.60 -3.88 0.08
CA LEU A 182 14.85 -4.20 -1.33
C LEU A 182 14.27 -3.16 -2.30
N ARG A 183 13.39 -2.30 -1.82
CA ARG A 183 12.75 -1.28 -2.67
C ARG A 183 12.20 -1.87 -3.97
N LEU A 184 11.39 -2.92 -3.90
CA LEU A 184 10.78 -3.55 -5.06
C LEU A 184 9.27 -3.45 -5.01
N GLY A 185 8.69 -2.94 -6.09
CA GLY A 185 7.26 -2.92 -6.37
C GLY A 185 6.99 -3.32 -7.81
N PHE A 186 5.75 -3.58 -8.12
CA PHE A 186 5.33 -3.85 -9.49
C PHE A 186 3.93 -3.32 -9.79
N LEU A 187 3.71 -3.06 -11.07
CA LEU A 187 2.42 -2.71 -11.64
C LEU A 187 2.00 -3.81 -12.61
N ALA A 188 0.80 -4.33 -12.45
CA ALA A 188 0.20 -5.31 -13.36
C ALA A 188 -0.91 -4.64 -14.19
N GLY A 189 -0.98 -4.97 -15.47
CA GLY A 189 -1.98 -4.38 -16.36
C GLY A 189 -1.90 -4.90 -17.79
N SER A 190 -2.65 -4.26 -18.69
CA SER A 190 -2.60 -4.57 -20.12
C SER A 190 -1.23 -4.25 -20.71
N LYS A 191 -0.79 -5.07 -21.67
CA LYS A 191 0.47 -4.84 -22.41
C LYS A 191 0.52 -3.46 -23.07
N THR A 192 -0.63 -2.96 -23.51
CA THR A 192 -0.74 -1.63 -24.15
C THR A 192 -0.32 -0.53 -23.18
N TRP A 193 -0.91 -0.49 -21.97
CA TRP A 193 -0.57 0.53 -20.99
C TRP A 193 0.85 0.38 -20.46
N LEU A 194 1.23 -0.83 -20.07
CA LEU A 194 2.56 -1.06 -19.51
C LEU A 194 3.67 -0.80 -20.53
N GLY A 195 3.44 -1.11 -21.83
CA GLY A 195 4.37 -0.78 -22.90
C GLY A 195 4.57 0.73 -23.12
N GLN A 196 3.58 1.59 -22.83
CA GLN A 196 3.77 3.05 -22.85
C GLN A 196 4.53 3.53 -21.59
N LEU A 197 4.19 3.00 -20.41
CA LEU A 197 4.87 3.33 -19.17
C LEU A 197 6.34 2.91 -19.18
N GLU A 198 6.67 1.77 -19.80
CA GLU A 198 8.04 1.28 -19.93
C GLU A 198 8.98 2.27 -20.68
N LYS A 199 8.42 3.09 -21.58
CA LYS A 199 9.19 4.13 -22.30
C LYS A 199 9.64 5.28 -21.41
N LEU A 200 8.97 5.48 -20.29
CA LEU A 200 9.27 6.54 -19.30
C LEU A 200 10.10 6.03 -18.14
N ARG A 201 10.10 4.71 -17.91
CA ARG A 201 10.88 4.11 -16.83
C ARG A 201 12.38 4.26 -17.15
N LEU A 202 13.12 4.79 -16.18
CA LEU A 202 14.57 4.89 -16.32
C LEU A 202 15.20 3.48 -16.40
N PRO A 203 16.15 3.24 -17.28
CA PRO A 203 16.85 1.96 -17.34
C PRO A 203 17.61 1.71 -16.03
N TYR A 204 17.78 0.42 -15.69
CA TYR A 204 18.57 0.00 -14.52
C TYR A 204 18.01 0.45 -13.18
N ASN A 205 16.72 0.82 -13.09
CA ASN A 205 16.08 1.28 -11.87
C ASN A 205 16.06 0.24 -10.74
N ILE A 206 16.15 -1.05 -11.06
CA ILE A 206 16.21 -2.15 -10.07
C ILE A 206 17.66 -2.64 -9.97
N SER A 207 18.29 -2.46 -8.81
CA SER A 207 19.69 -2.82 -8.60
C SER A 207 19.98 -4.33 -8.77
N VAL A 208 21.23 -4.68 -9.05
CA VAL A 208 21.71 -6.07 -9.14
C VAL A 208 21.33 -6.85 -7.87
N LEU A 209 21.61 -6.28 -6.69
CA LEU A 209 21.33 -6.93 -5.41
C LEU A 209 19.82 -7.14 -5.21
N THR A 210 19.00 -6.12 -5.52
CA THR A 210 17.54 -6.26 -5.45
C THR A 210 17.04 -7.39 -6.35
N GLN A 211 17.51 -7.46 -7.61
CA GLN A 211 17.11 -8.51 -8.54
C GLN A 211 17.50 -9.92 -8.04
N LEU A 212 18.71 -10.07 -7.52
CA LEU A 212 19.21 -11.38 -7.03
C LEU A 212 18.45 -11.82 -5.78
N VAL A 213 18.37 -10.95 -4.78
CA VAL A 213 17.73 -11.27 -3.49
C VAL A 213 16.22 -11.50 -3.67
N ALA A 214 15.54 -10.66 -4.45
CA ALA A 214 14.12 -10.83 -4.70
C ALA A 214 13.79 -12.15 -5.38
N LYS A 215 14.59 -12.57 -6.40
CA LYS A 215 14.42 -13.88 -7.04
C LYS A 215 14.52 -15.03 -6.05
N GLN A 216 15.48 -14.97 -5.14
CA GLN A 216 15.68 -16.02 -4.13
C GLN A 216 14.54 -16.06 -3.12
N LEU A 217 14.13 -14.90 -2.58
CA LEU A 217 13.08 -14.82 -1.58
C LEU A 217 11.71 -15.23 -2.14
N LEU A 218 11.42 -14.85 -3.37
CA LEU A 218 10.16 -15.21 -4.03
C LEU A 218 10.05 -16.70 -4.36
N ARG A 219 11.18 -17.42 -4.48
CA ARG A 219 11.18 -18.90 -4.57
C ARG A 219 10.78 -19.57 -3.27
N SER A 220 10.96 -18.88 -2.14
CA SER A 220 10.52 -19.32 -0.79
C SER A 220 9.24 -18.57 -0.39
N HIS A 221 8.30 -18.40 -1.33
CA HIS A 221 7.08 -17.65 -1.12
C HIS A 221 6.19 -18.21 0.00
N ASP A 222 6.22 -19.50 0.22
CA ASP A 222 5.55 -20.21 1.30
C ASP A 222 5.97 -19.70 2.70
N VAL A 223 7.24 -19.40 2.90
CA VAL A 223 7.75 -18.81 4.16
C VAL A 223 7.16 -17.42 4.36
N LEU A 224 7.19 -16.58 3.32
CA LEU A 224 6.65 -15.23 3.37
C LEU A 224 5.13 -15.22 3.62
N GLN A 225 4.42 -16.16 3.01
CA GLN A 225 3.00 -16.34 3.21
C GLN A 225 2.67 -16.79 4.62
N SER A 226 3.44 -17.75 5.19
CA SER A 226 3.29 -18.18 6.57
C SER A 226 3.44 -17.01 7.56
N GLN A 227 4.42 -16.13 7.32
CA GLN A 227 4.61 -14.91 8.13
C GLN A 227 3.42 -13.94 7.99
N ALA A 228 2.89 -13.75 6.77
CA ALA A 228 1.71 -12.93 6.56
C ALA A 228 0.47 -13.49 7.28
N GLU A 229 0.28 -14.82 7.27
CA GLU A 229 -0.80 -15.48 8.00
C GLU A 229 -0.64 -15.32 9.53
N GLN A 230 0.59 -15.33 10.06
CA GLN A 230 0.83 -15.04 11.47
C GLN A 230 0.41 -13.61 11.81
N ILE A 231 0.81 -12.62 11.00
CA ILE A 231 0.41 -11.22 11.19
C ILE A 231 -1.12 -11.05 11.17
N LYS A 232 -1.83 -11.79 10.31
CA LYS A 232 -3.30 -11.77 10.29
C LYS A 232 -3.90 -12.27 11.60
N ARG A 233 -3.37 -13.36 12.17
CA ARG A 233 -3.81 -13.88 13.47
C ARG A 233 -3.51 -12.89 14.60
N ASP A 234 -2.31 -12.36 14.63
CA ASP A 234 -1.89 -11.39 15.65
C ASP A 234 -2.71 -10.09 15.55
N ARG A 235 -3.09 -9.66 14.33
CA ARG A 235 -3.98 -8.52 14.12
C ARG A 235 -5.34 -8.71 14.79
N VAL A 236 -5.94 -9.89 14.67
CA VAL A 236 -7.22 -10.20 15.33
C VAL A 236 -7.06 -10.08 16.84
N MET A 237 -6.05 -10.72 17.43
CA MET A 237 -5.80 -10.65 18.88
C MET A 237 -5.55 -9.21 19.36
N VAL A 238 -4.76 -8.42 18.62
CA VAL A 238 -4.52 -7.02 18.99
C VAL A 238 -5.80 -6.21 18.87
N TYR A 239 -6.61 -6.42 17.83
CA TYR A 239 -7.88 -5.74 17.65
C TYR A 239 -8.83 -5.97 18.85
N GLU A 240 -9.04 -7.24 19.24
CA GLU A 240 -9.88 -7.62 20.40
C GLU A 240 -9.38 -6.99 21.70
N ARG A 241 -8.08 -6.94 21.90
CA ARG A 241 -7.48 -6.31 23.08
C ARG A 241 -7.64 -4.79 23.08
N LEU A 242 -7.58 -4.13 21.92
CA LEU A 242 -7.85 -2.70 21.79
C LEU A 242 -9.32 -2.38 22.09
N GLU A 243 -10.24 -3.21 21.59
CA GLU A 243 -11.68 -3.07 21.83
C GLU A 243 -12.03 -3.21 23.31
N ALA A 244 -11.26 -3.98 24.08
CA ALA A 244 -11.44 -4.16 25.52
C ALA A 244 -10.90 -3.01 26.37
N ILE A 245 -10.25 -1.99 25.78
CA ILE A 245 -9.74 -0.81 26.52
C ILE A 245 -10.78 0.30 26.46
N ASP A 246 -11.30 0.70 27.62
CA ASP A 246 -12.27 1.79 27.71
C ASP A 246 -11.73 3.08 27.07
N GLY A 247 -12.55 3.69 26.22
CA GLY A 247 -12.21 4.93 25.49
C GLY A 247 -11.32 4.73 24.27
N VAL A 248 -10.99 3.49 23.90
CA VAL A 248 -10.29 3.15 22.65
C VAL A 248 -11.29 2.53 21.65
N GLN A 249 -11.35 3.08 20.46
CA GLN A 249 -12.18 2.60 19.36
C GLN A 249 -11.29 2.13 18.19
N PRO A 250 -10.99 0.83 18.07
CA PRO A 250 -10.29 0.30 16.90
C PRO A 250 -11.20 0.24 15.67
N TYR A 251 -10.62 0.38 14.48
CA TYR A 251 -11.33 0.19 13.22
C TYR A 251 -10.93 -1.15 12.59
N PRO A 252 -11.89 -1.89 11.99
CA PRO A 252 -11.59 -3.13 11.29
C PRO A 252 -10.52 -2.94 10.22
N SER A 253 -9.55 -3.85 10.20
CA SER A 253 -8.42 -3.75 9.28
C SER A 253 -8.18 -5.04 8.51
N ALA A 254 -7.88 -4.90 7.22
CA ALA A 254 -7.37 -5.95 6.33
C ALA A 254 -5.90 -5.71 5.94
N ALA A 255 -5.21 -4.76 6.60
CA ALA A 255 -3.78 -4.47 6.42
C ALA A 255 -2.93 -5.11 7.55
N ASN A 256 -1.63 -4.81 7.61
CA ASN A 256 -0.75 -5.21 8.71
C ASN A 256 -0.69 -4.17 9.84
N PHE A 257 -1.70 -3.35 9.97
CA PHE A 257 -1.81 -2.31 11.01
C PHE A 257 -3.28 -2.17 11.43
N ILE A 258 -3.50 -1.50 12.56
CA ILE A 258 -4.83 -1.11 13.06
C ILE A 258 -4.84 0.40 13.26
N LEU A 259 -5.84 1.08 12.67
CA LEU A 259 -6.21 2.44 13.03
C LEU A 259 -7.13 2.37 14.26
N PHE A 260 -6.91 3.22 15.23
CA PHE A 260 -7.80 3.35 16.38
C PHE A 260 -7.95 4.81 16.79
N ARG A 261 -9.12 5.15 17.32
CA ARG A 261 -9.40 6.48 17.88
C ARG A 261 -9.34 6.41 19.39
N VAL A 262 -8.72 7.40 20.01
CA VAL A 262 -8.63 7.52 21.46
C VAL A 262 -8.55 8.97 21.87
N ARG A 263 -9.41 9.38 22.81
CA ARG A 263 -9.40 10.76 23.31
C ARG A 263 -8.02 11.15 23.83
N TYR A 264 -7.57 12.38 23.55
CA TYR A 264 -6.22 12.86 23.90
C TYR A 264 -5.09 12.10 23.19
N ALA A 265 -5.29 11.69 21.95
CA ALA A 265 -4.33 10.90 21.17
C ALA A 265 -2.88 11.43 21.23
N GLY A 266 -2.68 12.75 21.19
CA GLY A 266 -1.34 13.35 21.30
C GLY A 266 -0.65 13.09 22.65
N LYS A 267 -1.38 13.11 23.77
CA LYS A 267 -0.83 12.78 25.09
C LYS A 267 -0.54 11.28 25.19
N ILE A 268 -1.45 10.44 24.70
CA ILE A 268 -1.28 8.99 24.68
C ILE A 268 -0.09 8.60 23.79
N PHE A 269 0.06 9.21 22.63
CA PHE A 269 1.22 9.01 21.76
C PHE A 269 2.53 9.34 22.49
N GLN A 270 2.57 10.45 23.25
CA GLN A 270 3.73 10.80 24.03
C GLN A 270 4.00 9.79 25.16
N GLY A 271 2.96 9.35 25.88
CA GLY A 271 3.07 8.32 26.91
C GLY A 271 3.58 6.96 26.37
N LEU A 272 3.17 6.58 25.16
CA LEU A 272 3.70 5.41 24.46
C LEU A 272 5.20 5.56 24.15
N LYS A 273 5.63 6.72 23.64
CA LYS A 273 7.05 6.99 23.37
C LYS A 273 7.92 6.91 24.64
N GLU A 274 7.45 7.44 25.74
CA GLU A 274 8.14 7.39 27.05
C GLU A 274 8.33 5.95 27.54
N ARG A 275 7.45 5.02 27.10
CA ARG A 275 7.52 3.58 27.37
C ARG A 275 8.24 2.77 26.29
N GLY A 276 8.93 3.46 25.36
CA GLY A 276 9.70 2.82 24.29
C GLY A 276 8.85 2.29 23.12
N VAL A 277 7.58 2.67 23.04
CA VAL A 277 6.69 2.23 21.96
C VAL A 277 6.43 3.39 20.97
N LEU A 278 6.91 3.23 19.74
CA LEU A 278 6.71 4.22 18.67
C LEU A 278 5.67 3.73 17.66
N ILE A 279 4.54 4.45 17.58
CA ILE A 279 3.49 4.22 16.61
C ILE A 279 3.29 5.46 15.71
N LYS A 280 2.27 5.50 14.89
CA LYS A 280 1.99 6.66 14.04
C LYS A 280 0.87 7.51 14.63
N ASP A 281 1.15 8.77 14.93
CA ASP A 281 0.13 9.79 15.19
C ASP A 281 -0.41 10.34 13.87
N LEU A 282 -1.72 10.25 13.69
CA LEU A 282 -2.46 10.71 12.52
C LEU A 282 -3.48 11.81 12.87
N SER A 283 -3.56 12.22 14.14
CA SER A 283 -4.59 13.11 14.66
C SER A 283 -4.67 14.47 13.97
N ARG A 284 -3.58 14.89 13.30
CA ARG A 284 -3.50 16.15 12.55
C ARG A 284 -3.46 15.99 11.03
N ALA A 285 -3.53 14.77 10.53
CA ALA A 285 -3.35 14.51 9.10
C ALA A 285 -4.60 14.83 8.26
N HIS A 286 -5.78 14.66 8.84
CA HIS A 286 -7.07 14.91 8.18
C HIS A 286 -8.18 15.06 9.24
N PRO A 287 -9.26 15.86 9.02
CA PRO A 287 -10.36 15.99 9.98
C PRO A 287 -10.98 14.66 10.43
N LEU A 288 -11.18 13.72 9.51
CA LEU A 288 -11.69 12.37 9.83
C LEU A 288 -10.74 11.54 10.71
N LEU A 289 -9.47 11.94 10.82
CA LEU A 289 -8.44 11.26 11.63
C LEU A 289 -8.21 11.96 12.98
N SER A 290 -9.06 12.93 13.35
CA SER A 290 -8.98 13.57 14.67
C SER A 290 -8.95 12.50 15.76
N ASP A 291 -8.00 12.62 16.69
CA ASP A 291 -7.75 11.65 17.75
C ASP A 291 -7.45 10.21 17.29
N CYS A 292 -6.93 10.02 16.06
CA CYS A 292 -6.58 8.71 15.55
C CYS A 292 -5.06 8.45 15.61
N LEU A 293 -4.73 7.26 16.09
CA LEU A 293 -3.40 6.66 16.09
C LEU A 293 -3.42 5.38 15.25
N ARG A 294 -2.26 4.99 14.70
CA ARG A 294 -2.13 3.76 13.92
C ARG A 294 -0.95 2.94 14.40
N VAL A 295 -1.21 1.70 14.79
CA VAL A 295 -0.18 0.72 15.19
C VAL A 295 0.03 -0.31 14.09
N THR A 296 1.29 -0.63 13.80
CA THR A 296 1.66 -1.76 12.94
C THR A 296 1.72 -3.03 13.80
N ILE A 297 1.20 -4.14 13.29
CA ILE A 297 1.29 -5.44 13.95
C ILE A 297 2.74 -5.92 13.87
N GLY A 298 3.35 -6.12 15.01
CA GLY A 298 4.71 -6.60 15.20
C GLY A 298 4.77 -8.06 15.60
N THR A 299 5.87 -8.45 16.22
CA THR A 299 6.02 -9.74 16.89
C THR A 299 5.04 -9.85 18.08
N PRO A 300 4.72 -11.08 18.56
CA PRO A 300 3.87 -11.23 19.74
C PRO A 300 4.36 -10.43 20.95
N GLN A 301 5.67 -10.34 21.17
CA GLN A 301 6.28 -9.56 22.26
C GLN A 301 6.08 -8.06 22.08
N GLU A 302 6.26 -7.54 20.85
CA GLU A 302 6.04 -6.12 20.54
C GLU A 302 4.55 -5.75 20.69
N ASN A 303 3.65 -6.63 20.23
CA ASN A 303 2.21 -6.45 20.37
C ASN A 303 1.79 -6.41 21.85
N GLU A 304 2.35 -7.30 22.68
CA GLU A 304 2.10 -7.31 24.13
C GLU A 304 2.57 -6.02 24.78
N CYS A 305 3.82 -5.62 24.51
CA CYS A 305 4.41 -4.37 25.01
C CYS A 305 3.58 -3.14 24.63
N PHE A 306 3.11 -3.08 23.37
CA PHE A 306 2.25 -2.00 22.89
C PHE A 306 0.93 -1.94 23.66
N VAL A 307 0.22 -3.06 23.83
CA VAL A 307 -1.09 -3.08 24.49
C VAL A 307 -0.96 -2.66 25.95
N GLN A 308 0.05 -3.17 26.67
CA GLN A 308 0.31 -2.78 28.07
C GLN A 308 0.64 -1.28 28.19
N ALA A 309 1.54 -0.78 27.33
CA ALA A 309 1.90 0.64 27.32
C ALA A 309 0.69 1.54 27.01
N LEU A 310 -0.20 1.11 26.09
CA LEU A 310 -1.41 1.84 25.76
C LEU A 310 -2.38 1.88 26.94
N GLN A 311 -2.65 0.75 27.61
CA GLN A 311 -3.53 0.68 28.80
C GLN A 311 -3.05 1.62 29.90
N GLU A 312 -1.74 1.64 30.18
CA GLU A 312 -1.15 2.55 31.17
C GLU A 312 -1.28 4.01 30.75
N SER A 313 -1.02 4.34 29.48
CA SER A 313 -1.12 5.70 28.96
C SER A 313 -2.55 6.23 28.98
N VAL A 314 -3.53 5.38 28.68
CA VAL A 314 -4.97 5.72 28.76
C VAL A 314 -5.36 5.99 30.21
N ARG A 315 -5.00 5.10 31.18
CA ARG A 315 -5.28 5.30 32.61
C ARG A 315 -4.70 6.60 33.19
N GLN A 316 -3.59 7.06 32.67
CA GLN A 316 -2.96 8.31 33.11
C GLN A 316 -3.62 9.58 32.52
N CYS A 317 -4.41 9.43 31.45
CA CYS A 317 -5.07 10.55 30.78
C CYS A 317 -6.56 10.71 31.20
N VAL A 318 -7.12 9.75 31.87
CA VAL A 318 -8.48 9.74 32.46
C VAL A 318 -8.39 10.08 33.93
#